data_4688fd80278793c332283b5acabf7060
#
_entry.id   4688fd80278793c332283b5acabf7060
#
_cell.length_a   1.000
_cell.length_b   1.000
_cell.length_c   1.000
_cell.angle_alpha   90.00
_cell.angle_beta   90.00
_cell.angle_gamma   90.00
#
_symmetry.space_group_name_H-M   'P 1'
#
loop_
_entity.id
_entity.type
_entity.pdbx_description
1 polymer ?
#
loop_
_entity_poly.entity_id
_entity_poly.type
_entity_poly.pdbx_seq_one_letter_code
_entity_poly.pdbx_strand_id
1 'polypeptide(L)'
;NIRLFDTMTVEENVKVGLHNTEAYSTLSGILRAPAYWRREREAHERALELLSIFDMQDLADHQAGSLPYGAQRRLEIVRALATNPSLLLLDEPAAGMNPSETVELMENIVKIRDTFNIAIMLIEHDMNLVMNICEGICVLNFGKVIAKGTAEEIQNNETVIEAYLGKRKEA
;
A
#
# COMPACT_ATOMS: atom_id res chain seq x y z
N ASN A 1 1.43 -12.75 1.81
CA ASN A 1 0.18 -13.21 2.48
C ASN A 1 -0.74 -12.02 2.72
N ILE A 2 -1.90 -12.01 2.07
CA ILE A 2 -2.96 -11.01 2.30
C ILE A 2 -3.49 -11.16 3.73
N ARG A 3 -3.59 -10.03 4.46
CA ARG A 3 -4.03 -10.00 5.86
C ARG A 3 -5.31 -9.18 6.02
N LEU A 4 -6.30 -9.44 5.17
CA LEU A 4 -7.63 -8.85 5.30
C LEU A 4 -8.50 -9.67 6.24
N PHE A 5 -9.58 -9.04 6.73
CA PHE A 5 -10.67 -9.72 7.39
C PHE A 5 -11.65 -10.18 6.31
N ASP A 6 -11.49 -11.40 5.81
CA ASP A 6 -12.16 -11.94 4.62
C ASP A 6 -13.70 -11.93 4.74
N THR A 7 -14.22 -12.09 5.95
CA THR A 7 -15.66 -12.09 6.25
C THR A 7 -16.28 -10.71 6.45
N MET A 8 -15.44 -9.68 6.57
CA MET A 8 -15.87 -8.29 6.64
C MET A 8 -16.01 -7.69 5.25
N THR A 9 -16.80 -6.63 5.14
CA THR A 9 -16.89 -5.85 3.90
C THR A 9 -15.58 -5.08 3.64
N VAL A 10 -15.44 -4.57 2.43
CA VAL A 10 -14.34 -3.68 2.02
C VAL A 10 -14.31 -2.44 2.92
N GLU A 11 -15.48 -1.80 3.13
CA GLU A 11 -15.60 -0.64 4.01
C GLU A 11 -15.23 -0.96 5.46
N GLU A 12 -15.73 -2.07 6.00
CA GLU A 12 -15.40 -2.50 7.36
C GLU A 12 -13.92 -2.73 7.57
N ASN A 13 -13.23 -3.32 6.59
CA ASN A 13 -11.77 -3.46 6.63
C ASN A 13 -11.06 -2.10 6.73
N VAL A 14 -11.50 -1.08 5.99
CA VAL A 14 -10.95 0.29 6.08
C VAL A 14 -11.25 0.91 7.43
N LYS A 15 -12.48 0.78 7.94
CA LYS A 15 -12.90 1.30 9.25
C LYS A 15 -12.09 0.72 10.41
N VAL A 16 -11.61 -0.53 10.31
CA VAL A 16 -10.66 -1.08 11.31
C VAL A 16 -9.39 -0.22 11.39
N GLY A 17 -8.89 0.28 10.26
CA GLY A 17 -7.72 1.19 10.23
C GLY A 17 -8.04 2.55 10.86
N LEU A 18 -9.25 3.08 10.69
CA LEU A 18 -9.68 4.37 11.26
C LEU A 18 -9.85 4.34 12.78
N HIS A 19 -10.01 3.15 13.38
CA HIS A 19 -10.32 3.02 14.82
C HIS A 19 -9.28 3.68 15.76
N ASN A 20 -8.02 3.74 15.36
CA ASN A 20 -6.97 4.39 16.17
C ASN A 20 -7.03 5.93 16.12
N THR A 21 -7.63 6.50 15.10
CA THR A 21 -7.73 7.96 14.92
C THR A 21 -9.01 8.52 15.50
N GLU A 22 -10.03 7.67 15.72
CA GLU A 22 -11.36 8.06 16.15
C GLU A 22 -11.78 7.39 17.46
N ALA A 23 -11.03 7.64 18.55
CA ALA A 23 -11.37 7.10 19.86
C ALA A 23 -12.70 7.69 20.40
N TYR A 24 -13.72 6.87 20.49
CA TYR A 24 -14.94 7.20 21.23
C TYR A 24 -15.02 6.41 22.53
N SER A 25 -15.69 7.02 23.53
CA SER A 25 -15.94 6.35 24.81
C SER A 25 -16.80 5.09 24.56
N THR A 26 -16.37 3.95 25.11
CA THR A 26 -17.12 2.69 25.08
C THR A 26 -18.58 2.85 25.55
N LEU A 27 -18.82 3.79 26.48
CA LEU A 27 -20.17 4.09 26.98
C LEU A 27 -21.07 4.72 25.91
N SER A 28 -20.52 5.60 25.04
CA SER A 28 -21.28 6.22 23.94
C SER A 28 -21.61 5.23 22.83
N GLY A 29 -20.77 4.22 22.63
CA GLY A 29 -21.03 3.12 21.71
C GLY A 29 -22.16 2.19 22.19
N ILE A 30 -22.16 1.83 23.48
CA ILE A 30 -23.20 0.97 24.08
C ILE A 30 -24.58 1.66 24.05
N LEU A 31 -24.64 2.94 24.36
CA LEU A 31 -25.91 3.72 24.42
C LEU A 31 -26.36 4.22 23.03
N ARG A 32 -25.59 3.98 21.96
CA ARG A 32 -25.89 4.48 20.60
C ARG A 32 -26.30 5.96 20.58
N ALA A 33 -25.58 6.78 21.36
CA ALA A 33 -25.86 8.21 21.48
C ALA A 33 -25.76 8.92 20.11
N PRO A 34 -26.38 10.09 19.90
CA PRO A 34 -26.28 10.83 18.64
C PRO A 34 -24.82 11.07 18.15
N ALA A 35 -23.89 11.19 19.09
CA ALA A 35 -22.47 11.30 18.80
C ALA A 35 -21.88 10.03 18.14
N TYR A 36 -22.40 8.85 18.48
CA TYR A 36 -22.02 7.59 17.83
C TYR A 36 -22.40 7.60 16.34
N TRP A 37 -23.65 7.94 16.02
CA TRP A 37 -24.13 7.95 14.63
C TRP A 37 -23.46 9.00 13.75
N ARG A 38 -23.06 10.14 14.34
CA ARG A 38 -22.28 11.14 13.62
C ARG A 38 -20.90 10.59 13.24
N ARG A 39 -20.19 9.99 14.18
CA ARG A 39 -18.87 9.41 13.94
C ARG A 39 -18.91 8.23 12.97
N GLU A 40 -19.94 7.40 13.07
CA GLU A 40 -20.12 6.29 12.11
C GLU A 40 -20.27 6.82 10.68
N ARG A 41 -20.97 7.94 10.52
CA ARG A 41 -21.09 8.61 9.22
C ARG A 41 -19.75 9.20 8.76
N GLU A 42 -19.04 9.89 9.64
CA GLU A 42 -17.70 10.43 9.36
C GLU A 42 -16.73 9.32 8.96
N ALA A 43 -16.73 8.18 9.65
CA ALA A 43 -15.94 7.01 9.32
C ALA A 43 -16.34 6.39 7.98
N HIS A 44 -17.63 6.33 7.67
CA HIS A 44 -18.14 5.88 6.37
C HIS A 44 -17.65 6.79 5.23
N GLU A 45 -17.85 8.10 5.36
CA GLU A 45 -17.42 9.08 4.36
C GLU A 45 -15.89 9.01 4.15
N ARG A 46 -15.12 8.90 5.23
CA ARG A 46 -13.67 8.78 5.17
C ARG A 46 -13.22 7.46 4.54
N ALA A 47 -13.90 6.36 4.82
CA ALA A 47 -13.61 5.07 4.21
C ALA A 47 -13.84 5.12 2.69
N LEU A 48 -14.95 5.70 2.23
CA LEU A 48 -15.24 5.87 0.80
C LEU A 48 -14.23 6.78 0.11
N GLU A 49 -13.82 7.88 0.76
CA GLU A 49 -12.77 8.76 0.24
C GLU A 49 -11.44 8.01 0.05
N LEU A 50 -11.01 7.21 1.02
CA LEU A 50 -9.80 6.40 0.91
C LEU A 50 -9.93 5.32 -0.18
N LEU A 51 -11.06 4.66 -0.30
CA LEU A 51 -11.33 3.67 -1.35
C LEU A 51 -11.30 4.28 -2.76
N SER A 52 -11.70 5.56 -2.89
CA SER A 52 -11.70 6.26 -4.18
C SER A 52 -10.30 6.49 -4.77
N ILE A 53 -9.25 6.34 -3.96
CA ILE A 53 -7.84 6.42 -4.44
C ILE A 53 -7.57 5.33 -5.48
N PHE A 54 -8.19 4.17 -5.30
CA PHE A 54 -8.06 2.99 -6.14
C PHE A 54 -9.37 2.65 -6.89
N ASP A 55 -10.27 3.61 -7.03
CA ASP A 55 -11.58 3.43 -7.69
C ASP A 55 -12.40 2.24 -7.12
N MET A 56 -12.29 2.01 -5.80
CA MET A 56 -12.92 0.88 -5.11
C MET A 56 -14.16 1.25 -4.29
N GLN A 57 -14.65 2.49 -4.33
CA GLN A 57 -15.80 2.96 -3.56
C GLN A 57 -17.10 2.17 -3.84
N ASP A 58 -17.29 1.73 -5.08
CA ASP A 58 -18.45 0.93 -5.48
C ASP A 58 -18.41 -0.51 -4.96
N LEU A 59 -17.24 -0.93 -4.45
CA LEU A 59 -17.05 -2.25 -3.85
C LEU A 59 -17.20 -2.24 -2.31
N ALA A 60 -17.56 -1.09 -1.72
CA ALA A 60 -17.57 -0.89 -0.27
C ALA A 60 -18.36 -1.98 0.49
N ASP A 61 -19.51 -2.39 -0.03
CA ASP A 61 -20.39 -3.39 0.56
C ASP A 61 -20.04 -4.85 0.22
N HIS A 62 -19.03 -5.07 -0.66
CA HIS A 62 -18.62 -6.42 -1.02
C HIS A 62 -17.75 -7.05 0.08
N GLN A 63 -17.84 -8.37 0.24
CA GLN A 63 -16.93 -9.08 1.14
C GLN A 63 -15.49 -9.02 0.63
N ALA A 64 -14.55 -8.66 1.49
CA ALA A 64 -13.15 -8.51 1.12
C ALA A 64 -12.55 -9.80 0.54
N GLY A 65 -12.92 -10.97 1.10
CA GLY A 65 -12.47 -12.27 0.62
C GLY A 65 -13.00 -12.66 -0.77
N SER A 66 -14.06 -11.99 -1.28
CA SER A 66 -14.62 -12.26 -2.62
C SER A 66 -13.94 -11.45 -3.73
N LEU A 67 -13.09 -10.49 -3.37
CA LEU A 67 -12.41 -9.64 -4.34
C LEU A 67 -11.33 -10.41 -5.12
N PRO A 68 -11.05 -10.04 -6.38
CA PRO A 68 -9.85 -10.47 -7.09
C PRO A 68 -8.57 -10.11 -6.29
N TYR A 69 -7.51 -10.91 -6.47
CA TYR A 69 -6.27 -10.77 -5.71
C TYR A 69 -5.68 -9.34 -5.75
N GLY A 70 -5.60 -8.72 -6.92
CA GLY A 70 -5.10 -7.34 -7.05
C GLY A 70 -5.95 -6.31 -6.30
N ALA A 71 -7.28 -6.48 -6.24
CA ALA A 71 -8.17 -5.63 -5.46
C ALA A 71 -7.99 -5.84 -3.95
N GLN A 72 -7.75 -7.08 -3.51
CA GLN A 72 -7.42 -7.35 -2.11
C GLN A 72 -6.12 -6.67 -1.69
N ARG A 73 -5.06 -6.67 -2.54
CA ARG A 73 -3.81 -5.95 -2.28
C ARG A 73 -4.01 -4.45 -2.18
N ARG A 74 -4.81 -3.86 -3.08
CA ARG A 74 -5.18 -2.43 -2.99
C ARG A 74 -5.91 -2.11 -1.69
N LEU A 75 -6.84 -2.97 -1.28
CA LEU A 75 -7.56 -2.80 -0.01
C LEU A 75 -6.62 -2.86 1.22
N GLU A 76 -5.58 -3.70 1.21
CA GLU A 76 -4.56 -3.70 2.27
C GLU A 76 -3.86 -2.33 2.39
N ILE A 77 -3.51 -1.72 1.26
CA ILE A 77 -2.89 -0.38 1.24
C ILE A 77 -3.87 0.67 1.76
N VAL A 78 -5.13 0.66 1.30
CA VAL A 78 -6.18 1.58 1.78
C VAL A 78 -6.38 1.47 3.28
N ARG A 79 -6.44 0.24 3.81
CA ARG A 79 -6.56 0.02 5.26
C ARG A 79 -5.35 0.55 6.04
N ALA A 80 -4.14 0.40 5.50
CA ALA A 80 -2.94 0.97 6.10
C ALA A 80 -2.99 2.51 6.10
N LEU A 81 -3.44 3.13 5.00
CA LEU A 81 -3.63 4.59 4.91
C LEU A 81 -4.65 5.12 5.91
N ALA A 82 -5.69 4.34 6.21
CA ALA A 82 -6.72 4.71 7.19
C ALA A 82 -6.15 4.96 8.60
N THR A 83 -4.98 4.40 8.92
CA THR A 83 -4.28 4.66 10.19
C THR A 83 -3.60 6.05 10.25
N ASN A 84 -3.69 6.84 9.17
CA ASN A 84 -3.04 8.14 9.02
C ASN A 84 -1.51 8.08 9.31
N PRO A 85 -0.76 7.22 8.62
CA PRO A 85 0.65 7.00 8.89
C PRO A 85 1.50 8.18 8.39
N SER A 86 2.65 8.44 9.03
CA SER A 86 3.71 9.30 8.49
C SER A 86 4.68 8.54 7.58
N LEU A 87 4.72 7.21 7.71
CA LEU A 87 5.53 6.28 6.91
C LEU A 87 4.69 5.05 6.57
N LEU A 88 4.55 4.77 5.28
CA LEU A 88 3.90 3.57 4.77
C LEU A 88 4.97 2.55 4.35
N LEU A 89 4.89 1.33 4.88
CA LEU A 89 5.78 0.23 4.54
C LEU A 89 5.03 -0.76 3.64
N LEU A 90 5.58 -0.99 2.44
CA LEU A 90 5.02 -1.91 1.45
C LEU A 90 6.01 -3.05 1.18
N ASP A 91 5.58 -4.28 1.42
CA ASP A 91 6.38 -5.48 1.21
C ASP A 91 5.84 -6.25 0.01
N GLU A 92 6.59 -6.23 -1.10
CA GLU A 92 6.24 -6.81 -2.41
C GLU A 92 4.80 -6.48 -2.85
N PRO A 93 4.43 -5.18 -2.93
CA PRO A 93 3.04 -4.80 -3.21
C PRO A 93 2.56 -5.26 -4.60
N ALA A 94 3.47 -5.42 -5.57
CA ALA A 94 3.16 -5.86 -6.93
C ALA A 94 3.14 -7.40 -7.10
N ALA A 95 3.43 -8.17 -6.04
CA ALA A 95 3.50 -9.62 -6.15
C ALA A 95 2.17 -10.23 -6.65
N GLY A 96 2.24 -11.00 -7.75
CA GLY A 96 1.08 -11.67 -8.35
C GLY A 96 0.19 -10.78 -9.22
N MET A 97 0.56 -9.52 -9.44
CA MET A 97 -0.12 -8.62 -10.36
C MET A 97 0.34 -8.84 -11.81
N ASN A 98 -0.54 -8.55 -12.76
CA ASN A 98 -0.15 -8.48 -14.17
C ASN A 98 0.52 -7.14 -14.49
N PRO A 99 1.18 -6.97 -15.65
CA PRO A 99 1.91 -5.74 -15.97
C PRO A 99 1.05 -4.46 -15.94
N SER A 100 -0.22 -4.53 -16.35
CA SER A 100 -1.11 -3.36 -16.32
C SER A 100 -1.52 -2.98 -14.90
N GLU A 101 -1.77 -3.97 -14.04
CA GLU A 101 -2.04 -3.75 -12.62
C GLU A 101 -0.82 -3.18 -11.88
N THR A 102 0.39 -3.60 -12.27
CA THR A 102 1.64 -3.05 -11.71
C THR A 102 1.81 -1.57 -12.07
N VAL A 103 1.52 -1.18 -13.31
CA VAL A 103 1.57 0.23 -13.74
C VAL A 103 0.55 1.07 -12.95
N GLU A 104 -0.68 0.60 -12.83
CA GLU A 104 -1.73 1.25 -12.05
C GLU A 104 -1.33 1.40 -10.57
N LEU A 105 -0.71 0.36 -10.00
CA LEU A 105 -0.20 0.40 -8.63
C LEU A 105 0.90 1.46 -8.47
N MET A 106 1.85 1.55 -9.41
CA MET A 106 2.90 2.58 -9.39
C MET A 106 2.33 3.99 -9.36
N GLU A 107 1.36 4.28 -10.25
CA GLU A 107 0.68 5.58 -10.31
C GLU A 107 -0.03 5.90 -8.98
N ASN A 108 -0.71 4.91 -8.40
CA ASN A 108 -1.40 5.06 -7.13
C ASN A 108 -0.42 5.27 -5.95
N ILE A 109 0.72 4.59 -5.93
CA ILE A 109 1.76 4.80 -4.89
C ILE A 109 2.27 6.25 -4.94
N VAL A 110 2.58 6.76 -6.12
CA VAL A 110 3.01 8.15 -6.30
C VAL A 110 1.90 9.13 -5.86
N LYS A 111 0.66 8.90 -6.31
CA LYS A 111 -0.51 9.70 -5.92
C LYS A 111 -0.72 9.73 -4.40
N ILE A 112 -0.58 8.58 -3.73
CA ILE A 112 -0.67 8.46 -2.26
C ILE A 112 0.42 9.28 -1.59
N ARG A 113 1.68 9.12 -2.00
CA ARG A 113 2.81 9.87 -1.45
C ARG A 113 2.54 11.37 -1.49
N ASP A 114 2.14 11.86 -2.66
CA ASP A 114 1.96 13.30 -2.90
C ASP A 114 0.70 13.85 -2.24
N THR A 115 -0.42 13.11 -2.25
CA THR A 115 -1.69 13.54 -1.66
C THR A 115 -1.63 13.58 -0.14
N PHE A 116 -1.03 12.56 0.48
CA PHE A 116 -0.95 12.46 1.94
C PHE A 116 0.33 13.06 2.52
N ASN A 117 1.28 13.47 1.67
CA ASN A 117 2.59 13.99 2.07
C ASN A 117 3.28 13.05 3.08
N ILE A 118 3.33 11.75 2.78
CA ILE A 118 3.92 10.71 3.61
C ILE A 118 5.16 10.13 2.96
N ALA A 119 6.07 9.61 3.77
CA ALA A 119 7.15 8.78 3.27
C ALA A 119 6.63 7.36 2.93
N ILE A 120 7.13 6.79 1.84
CA ILE A 120 6.84 5.41 1.47
C ILE A 120 8.16 4.65 1.35
N MET A 121 8.26 3.54 2.06
CA MET A 121 9.35 2.60 1.91
C MET A 121 8.79 1.29 1.37
N LEU A 122 9.33 0.83 0.25
CA LEU A 122 8.90 -0.41 -0.35
C LEU A 122 10.06 -1.41 -0.48
N ILE A 123 9.76 -2.68 -0.35
CA ILE A 123 10.64 -3.81 -0.65
C ILE A 123 10.10 -4.42 -1.93
N GLU A 124 10.91 -4.48 -2.97
CA GLU A 124 10.53 -5.03 -4.26
C GLU A 124 11.73 -5.64 -4.98
N HIS A 125 11.44 -6.59 -5.84
CA HIS A 125 12.41 -7.20 -6.76
C HIS A 125 12.10 -6.88 -8.23
N ASP A 126 10.97 -6.24 -8.51
CA ASP A 126 10.66 -5.69 -9.84
C ASP A 126 11.44 -4.38 -10.05
N MET A 127 12.55 -4.51 -10.78
CA MET A 127 13.42 -3.38 -11.08
C MET A 127 12.72 -2.27 -11.85
N ASN A 128 11.74 -2.61 -12.70
CA ASN A 128 10.99 -1.61 -13.46
C ASN A 128 10.16 -0.74 -12.51
N LEU A 129 9.46 -1.34 -11.57
CA LEU A 129 8.71 -0.61 -10.55
C LEU A 129 9.63 0.28 -9.71
N VAL A 130 10.70 -0.30 -9.16
CA VAL A 130 11.63 0.42 -8.27
C VAL A 130 12.27 1.62 -8.96
N MET A 131 12.77 1.44 -10.19
CA MET A 131 13.46 2.51 -10.93
C MET A 131 12.54 3.66 -11.35
N ASN A 132 11.23 3.41 -11.50
CA ASN A 132 10.29 4.44 -11.94
C ASN A 132 9.73 5.30 -10.81
N ILE A 133 9.62 4.77 -9.57
CA ILE A 133 8.92 5.50 -8.50
C ILE A 133 9.79 5.83 -7.29
N CYS A 134 10.98 5.19 -7.12
CA CYS A 134 11.82 5.42 -5.95
C CYS A 134 12.80 6.57 -6.18
N GLU A 135 12.84 7.51 -5.24
CA GLU A 135 13.83 8.61 -5.22
C GLU A 135 15.19 8.15 -4.73
N GLY A 136 15.22 7.20 -3.80
CA GLY A 136 16.42 6.57 -3.27
C GLY A 136 16.29 5.07 -3.17
N ILE A 137 17.29 4.34 -3.59
CA ILE A 137 17.31 2.88 -3.67
C ILE A 137 18.44 2.34 -2.82
N CYS A 138 18.14 1.30 -2.03
CA CYS A 138 19.11 0.53 -1.28
C CYS A 138 19.08 -0.92 -1.77
N VAL A 139 20.14 -1.37 -2.42
CA VAL A 139 20.20 -2.72 -2.99
C VAL A 139 20.80 -3.69 -1.97
N LEU A 140 20.03 -4.76 -1.71
CA LEU A 140 20.40 -5.84 -0.81
C LEU A 140 20.75 -7.10 -1.59
N ASN A 141 21.85 -7.75 -1.23
CA ASN A 141 22.22 -9.07 -1.74
C ASN A 141 22.65 -9.96 -0.56
N PHE A 142 21.97 -11.10 -0.35
CA PHE A 142 22.18 -12.00 0.80
C PHE A 142 22.27 -11.27 2.15
N GLY A 143 21.36 -10.32 2.39
CA GLY A 143 21.29 -9.56 3.66
C GLY A 143 22.33 -8.45 3.82
N LYS A 144 23.19 -8.22 2.81
CA LYS A 144 24.20 -7.15 2.81
C LYS A 144 23.81 -6.05 1.83
N VAL A 145 23.98 -4.81 2.25
CA VAL A 145 23.85 -3.66 1.34
C VAL A 145 25.03 -3.65 0.39
N ILE A 146 24.76 -3.73 -0.93
CA ILE A 146 25.78 -3.71 -1.97
C ILE A 146 25.84 -2.38 -2.71
N ALA A 147 24.74 -1.59 -2.72
CA ALA A 147 24.71 -0.26 -3.30
C ALA A 147 23.61 0.59 -2.66
N LYS A 148 23.79 1.92 -2.72
CA LYS A 148 22.76 2.93 -2.40
C LYS A 148 22.90 4.07 -3.38
N GLY A 149 21.77 4.65 -3.83
CA GLY A 149 21.79 5.78 -4.75
C GLY A 149 20.43 6.03 -5.40
N THR A 150 20.43 6.90 -6.39
CA THR A 150 19.31 7.14 -7.28
C THR A 150 19.11 6.00 -8.27
N ALA A 151 18.00 6.00 -9.00
CA ALA A 151 17.76 4.99 -10.05
C ALA A 151 18.88 4.97 -11.09
N GLU A 152 19.37 6.14 -11.53
CA GLU A 152 20.45 6.27 -12.50
C GLU A 152 21.78 5.68 -11.98
N GLU A 153 22.13 5.98 -10.73
CA GLU A 153 23.35 5.44 -10.10
C GLU A 153 23.28 3.93 -9.95
N ILE A 154 22.12 3.39 -9.58
CA ILE A 154 21.91 1.94 -9.38
C ILE A 154 21.93 1.19 -10.71
N GLN A 155 21.31 1.74 -11.77
CA GLN A 155 21.33 1.12 -13.11
C GLN A 155 22.72 0.98 -13.70
N ASN A 156 23.63 1.93 -13.39
CA ASN A 156 24.99 1.94 -13.89
C ASN A 156 26.00 1.30 -12.93
N ASN A 157 25.56 0.75 -11.80
CA ASN A 157 26.44 0.15 -10.81
C ASN A 157 26.83 -1.28 -11.20
N GLU A 158 28.12 -1.51 -11.50
CA GLU A 158 28.64 -2.81 -11.92
C GLU A 158 28.33 -3.94 -10.91
N THR A 159 28.45 -3.67 -9.62
CA THR A 159 28.16 -4.64 -8.56
C THR A 159 26.69 -5.07 -8.57
N VAL A 160 25.77 -4.14 -8.85
CA VAL A 160 24.33 -4.43 -8.96
C VAL A 160 24.04 -5.23 -10.22
N ILE A 161 24.65 -4.83 -11.36
CA ILE A 161 24.53 -5.52 -12.64
C ILE A 161 24.98 -6.97 -12.51
N GLU A 162 26.16 -7.20 -11.92
CA GLU A 162 26.68 -8.56 -11.70
C GLU A 162 25.78 -9.40 -10.78
N ALA A 163 25.22 -8.79 -9.74
CA ALA A 163 24.37 -9.49 -8.77
C ALA A 163 23.02 -9.93 -9.34
N TYR A 164 22.42 -9.13 -10.22
CA TYR A 164 21.07 -9.35 -10.76
C TYR A 164 21.04 -9.91 -12.19
N LEU A 165 21.97 -9.55 -13.04
CA LEU A 165 22.04 -9.99 -14.43
C LEU A 165 23.06 -11.11 -14.67
N GLY A 166 23.84 -11.46 -13.64
CA GLY A 166 24.94 -12.41 -13.75
C GLY A 166 26.18 -11.80 -14.41
N LYS A 167 27.35 -12.38 -14.14
CA LYS A 167 28.61 -11.95 -14.79
C LYS A 167 28.46 -12.00 -16.30
N ARG A 168 28.72 -10.89 -16.99
CA ARG A 168 28.96 -10.93 -18.42
C ARG A 168 30.04 -12.00 -18.65
N LYS A 169 29.69 -13.09 -19.34
CA LYS A 169 30.75 -14.01 -19.85
C LYS A 169 31.59 -13.18 -20.80
N GLU A 170 32.78 -12.83 -20.34
CA GLU A 170 33.85 -12.36 -21.27
C GLU A 170 34.03 -13.45 -22.30
N ALA A 171 33.75 -13.12 -23.55
CA ALA A 171 34.03 -13.97 -24.72
C ALA A 171 35.48 -13.80 -25.16
#